data_f835d22a84be32ba9ac43d1dbfc9c51c
#
_entry.id   f835d22a84be32ba9ac43d1dbfc9c51c
#
_cell.length_a   1.000
_cell.length_b   1.000
_cell.length_c   1.000
_cell.angle_alpha   90.00
_cell.angle_beta   90.00
_cell.angle_gamma   90.00
#
_symmetry.space_group_name_H-M   'P 1'
#
loop_
_entity.id
_entity.type
_entity.pdbx_description
1 polymer ?
#
loop_
_entity_poly.entity_id
_entity_poly.type
_entity_poly.pdbx_seq_one_letter_code
_entity_poly.pdbx_strand_id
1 'polypeptide(L)'
;MKFGFNTTIAQYPIAATMGADYLDMLITDLVDASREELSAFVKTVEKTGVEIYSGVCLTPPTLRLTGDIDLAAIRAYSQEAFARMAAVGLRVPVFGSAGSKSVPEGFPRERAWEQLYAVAHIFADEAEKYGMTVVIEGLRRAVVNIVNTVDEAAEYTRRVGREGIKLLADFYHINENEEPLSSIETHSGILRHVHMCSPTRGMTSTEHADFLRERFAVLKRAGYSGRISFEGNKPEDCRGMREMLDAWRAIYAET
;
A
#
# COMPACT_ATOMS: atom_id res chain seq x y z
N MET A 1 -13.75 11.80 -1.79
CA MET A 1 -12.64 10.91 -1.44
C MET A 1 -13.19 9.77 -0.57
N LYS A 2 -12.60 8.58 -0.60
CA LYS A 2 -12.96 7.44 0.26
C LYS A 2 -11.85 7.17 1.27
N PHE A 3 -12.21 6.75 2.49
CA PHE A 3 -11.27 6.52 3.59
C PHE A 3 -11.34 5.08 4.09
N GLY A 4 -10.19 4.45 4.22
CA GLY A 4 -10.03 3.09 4.70
C GLY A 4 -8.90 2.95 5.71
N PHE A 5 -8.61 1.73 6.10
CA PHE A 5 -7.47 1.40 6.95
C PHE A 5 -7.02 -0.06 6.78
N ASN A 6 -5.77 -0.33 7.16
CA ASN A 6 -5.19 -1.65 7.05
C ASN A 6 -5.75 -2.63 8.09
N THR A 7 -5.91 -3.89 7.69
CA THR A 7 -6.44 -4.98 8.53
C THR A 7 -5.80 -6.32 8.19
N THR A 8 -6.02 -7.31 9.05
CA THR A 8 -5.66 -8.71 8.84
C THR A 8 -6.92 -9.55 8.66
N ILE A 9 -6.78 -10.82 8.25
CA ILE A 9 -7.91 -11.77 8.19
C ILE A 9 -8.64 -11.83 9.55
N ALA A 10 -7.88 -11.94 10.64
CA ALA A 10 -8.43 -12.03 11.99
C ALA A 10 -9.16 -10.76 12.45
N GLN A 11 -8.66 -9.60 12.06
CA GLN A 11 -9.26 -8.29 12.43
C GLN A 11 -10.44 -7.89 11.55
N TYR A 12 -10.55 -8.43 10.32
CA TYR A 12 -11.53 -7.98 9.34
C TYR A 12 -12.98 -7.93 9.86
N PRO A 13 -13.50 -8.94 10.63
CA PRO A 13 -14.87 -8.89 11.11
C PRO A 13 -15.18 -7.68 11.97
N ILE A 14 -14.25 -7.26 12.83
CA ILE A 14 -14.41 -6.05 13.65
C ILE A 14 -14.11 -4.79 12.84
N ALA A 15 -13.07 -4.80 12.01
CA ALA A 15 -12.70 -3.70 11.15
C ALA A 15 -13.86 -3.27 10.23
N ALA A 16 -14.60 -4.22 9.68
CA ALA A 16 -15.77 -3.97 8.84
C ALA A 16 -16.91 -3.22 9.55
N THR A 17 -16.93 -3.21 10.89
CA THR A 17 -17.93 -2.45 11.67
C THR A 17 -17.52 -1.02 11.97
N MET A 18 -16.29 -0.60 11.65
CA MET A 18 -15.71 0.70 12.01
C MET A 18 -16.10 1.85 11.07
N GLY A 19 -16.97 1.62 10.09
CA GLY A 19 -17.48 2.68 9.21
C GLY A 19 -16.47 3.15 8.15
N ALA A 20 -15.47 2.34 7.83
CA ALA A 20 -14.60 2.56 6.69
C ALA A 20 -15.36 2.40 5.37
N ASP A 21 -14.96 3.15 4.34
CA ASP A 21 -15.53 3.01 2.99
C ASP A 21 -15.00 1.75 2.28
N TYR A 22 -13.86 1.24 2.72
CA TYR A 22 -13.17 0.02 2.28
C TYR A 22 -12.07 -0.34 3.29
N LEU A 23 -11.46 -1.51 3.14
CA LEU A 23 -10.33 -1.94 3.97
C LEU A 23 -9.12 -2.31 3.09
N ASP A 24 -7.92 -2.14 3.65
CA ASP A 24 -6.68 -2.67 3.09
C ASP A 24 -6.30 -3.95 3.81
N MET A 25 -5.87 -4.95 3.06
CA MET A 25 -5.52 -6.25 3.61
C MET A 25 -4.00 -6.42 3.75
N LEU A 26 -3.55 -7.10 4.79
CA LEU A 26 -2.19 -7.63 4.82
C LEU A 26 -2.09 -8.80 3.82
N ILE A 27 -1.39 -8.59 2.70
CA ILE A 27 -1.36 -9.57 1.59
C ILE A 27 -0.68 -10.87 2.04
N THR A 28 0.36 -10.80 2.86
CA THR A 28 1.03 -12.00 3.39
C THR A 28 0.08 -12.87 4.19
N ASP A 29 -0.88 -12.30 4.92
CA ASP A 29 -1.93 -13.04 5.62
C ASP A 29 -2.79 -13.87 4.65
N LEU A 30 -3.14 -13.29 3.50
CA LEU A 30 -3.90 -14.00 2.47
C LEU A 30 -3.10 -15.16 1.87
N VAL A 31 -1.79 -14.95 1.70
CA VAL A 31 -0.89 -15.96 1.09
C VAL A 31 -0.61 -17.09 2.07
N ASP A 32 -0.44 -16.78 3.35
CA ASP A 32 -0.14 -17.76 4.39
C ASP A 32 -1.38 -18.57 4.86
N ALA A 33 -2.58 -18.06 4.61
CA ALA A 33 -3.83 -18.74 4.95
C ALA A 33 -3.96 -20.09 4.22
N SER A 34 -4.45 -21.12 4.90
CA SER A 34 -4.87 -22.37 4.26
C SER A 34 -6.01 -22.11 3.25
N ARG A 35 -6.28 -23.08 2.39
CA ARG A 35 -7.40 -22.96 1.43
C ARG A 35 -8.76 -22.87 2.15
N GLU A 36 -8.90 -23.57 3.25
CA GLU A 36 -10.08 -23.57 4.09
C GLU A 36 -10.29 -22.22 4.77
N GLU A 37 -9.22 -21.63 5.34
CA GLU A 37 -9.26 -20.30 5.96
C GLU A 37 -9.58 -19.21 4.93
N LEU A 38 -8.92 -19.23 3.76
CA LEU A 38 -9.21 -18.28 2.69
C LEU A 38 -10.66 -18.40 2.22
N SER A 39 -11.17 -19.63 2.03
CA SER A 39 -12.57 -19.85 1.63
C SER A 39 -13.57 -19.33 2.67
N ALA A 40 -13.29 -19.55 3.95
CA ALA A 40 -14.10 -19.01 5.05
C ALA A 40 -14.04 -17.47 5.09
N PHE A 41 -12.86 -16.90 4.83
CA PHE A 41 -12.67 -15.46 4.78
C PHE A 41 -13.43 -14.81 3.62
N VAL A 42 -13.38 -15.39 2.41
CA VAL A 42 -14.18 -14.93 1.24
C VAL A 42 -15.66 -14.83 1.62
N LYS A 43 -16.23 -15.86 2.25
CA LYS A 43 -17.63 -15.83 2.72
C LYS A 43 -17.89 -14.73 3.75
N THR A 44 -16.91 -14.44 4.59
CA THR A 44 -17.00 -13.36 5.58
C THR A 44 -17.04 -12.01 4.88
N VAL A 45 -16.18 -11.79 3.87
CA VAL A 45 -16.17 -10.56 3.04
C VAL A 45 -17.50 -10.39 2.32
N GLU A 46 -18.01 -11.43 1.68
CA GLU A 46 -19.32 -11.41 1.01
C GLU A 46 -20.46 -11.05 1.97
N LYS A 47 -20.45 -11.62 3.16
CA LYS A 47 -21.49 -11.40 4.19
C LYS A 47 -21.46 -9.98 4.75
N THR A 48 -20.28 -9.41 4.98
CA THR A 48 -20.16 -8.05 5.54
C THR A 48 -20.41 -6.98 4.49
N GLY A 49 -20.09 -7.26 3.22
CA GLY A 49 -20.22 -6.32 2.11
C GLY A 49 -19.22 -5.16 2.14
N VAL A 50 -18.25 -5.14 3.05
CA VAL A 50 -17.20 -4.12 3.09
C VAL A 50 -16.08 -4.51 2.12
N GLU A 51 -15.81 -3.64 1.14
CA GLU A 51 -14.82 -3.88 0.09
C GLU A 51 -13.41 -4.03 0.66
N ILE A 52 -12.67 -5.04 0.21
CA ILE A 52 -11.21 -5.08 0.30
C ILE A 52 -10.69 -4.45 -0.99
N TYR A 53 -10.10 -3.25 -0.90
CA TYR A 53 -9.68 -2.52 -2.09
C TYR A 53 -8.19 -2.63 -2.37
N SER A 54 -7.36 -2.38 -1.38
CA SER A 54 -5.90 -2.45 -1.50
C SER A 54 -5.31 -3.44 -0.52
N GLY A 55 -4.02 -3.64 -0.61
CA GLY A 55 -3.33 -4.49 0.34
C GLY A 55 -1.86 -4.16 0.43
N VAL A 56 -1.34 -4.22 1.64
CA VAL A 56 0.05 -3.92 2.00
C VAL A 56 0.91 -5.17 2.08
N CYS A 57 2.22 -5.01 2.06
CA CYS A 57 3.19 -6.11 2.16
C CYS A 57 2.99 -7.17 1.06
N LEU A 58 3.10 -6.75 -0.20
CA LEU A 58 2.93 -7.64 -1.38
C LEU A 58 3.84 -8.86 -1.31
N THR A 59 5.06 -8.73 -0.77
CA THR A 59 6.02 -9.83 -0.67
C THR A 59 6.55 -9.98 0.76
N PRO A 60 6.73 -11.22 1.26
CA PRO A 60 7.31 -11.49 2.56
C PRO A 60 8.82 -11.18 2.57
N PRO A 61 9.43 -10.87 3.73
CA PRO A 61 10.86 -10.58 3.82
C PRO A 61 11.77 -11.75 3.40
N THR A 62 11.24 -12.96 3.44
CA THR A 62 11.95 -14.19 3.03
C THR A 62 12.12 -14.33 1.52
N LEU A 63 11.29 -13.65 0.72
CA LEU A 63 11.37 -13.65 -0.73
C LEU A 63 12.25 -12.48 -1.20
N ARG A 64 13.53 -12.76 -1.47
CA ARG A 64 14.46 -11.71 -1.92
C ARG A 64 14.16 -11.26 -3.35
N LEU A 65 14.15 -9.94 -3.56
CA LEU A 65 13.91 -9.29 -4.86
C LEU A 65 15.16 -8.58 -5.39
N THR A 66 16.23 -8.52 -4.59
CA THR A 66 17.54 -7.97 -4.95
C THR A 66 18.65 -8.87 -4.40
N GLY A 67 19.80 -8.86 -5.06
CA GLY A 67 20.95 -9.72 -4.70
C GLY A 67 20.89 -11.08 -5.38
N ASP A 68 21.03 -12.14 -4.59
CA ASP A 68 20.84 -13.51 -5.08
C ASP A 68 19.33 -13.83 -5.08
N ILE A 69 18.72 -13.72 -6.26
CA ILE A 69 17.27 -13.87 -6.44
C ILE A 69 16.93 -15.11 -7.26
N ASP A 70 15.81 -15.72 -6.95
CA ASP A 70 15.20 -16.79 -7.75
C ASP A 70 13.95 -16.27 -8.45
N LEU A 71 14.06 -15.96 -9.73
CA LEU A 71 12.94 -15.47 -10.54
C LEU A 71 11.81 -16.51 -10.69
N ALA A 72 12.11 -17.80 -10.62
CA ALA A 72 11.09 -18.84 -10.69
C ALA A 72 10.26 -18.86 -9.40
N ALA A 73 10.91 -18.76 -8.24
CA ALA A 73 10.23 -18.64 -6.95
C ALA A 73 9.39 -17.35 -6.87
N ILE A 74 9.92 -16.21 -7.37
CA ILE A 74 9.17 -14.95 -7.42
C ILE A 74 7.92 -15.09 -8.30
N ARG A 75 8.03 -15.73 -9.47
CA ARG A 75 6.85 -15.99 -10.34
C ARG A 75 5.83 -16.89 -9.66
N ALA A 76 6.25 -18.00 -9.06
CA ALA A 76 5.36 -18.92 -8.37
C ALA A 76 4.63 -18.23 -7.21
N TYR A 77 5.34 -17.46 -6.39
CA TYR A 77 4.74 -16.65 -5.33
C TYR A 77 3.73 -15.64 -5.88
N SER A 78 4.10 -14.92 -6.94
CA SER A 78 3.23 -13.90 -7.53
C SER A 78 1.92 -14.51 -8.05
N GLN A 79 1.98 -15.65 -8.75
CA GLN A 79 0.80 -16.36 -9.23
C GLN A 79 -0.17 -16.70 -8.09
N GLU A 80 0.34 -17.25 -7.01
CA GLU A 80 -0.47 -17.59 -5.83
C GLU A 80 -1.03 -16.33 -5.15
N ALA A 81 -0.19 -15.33 -4.89
CA ALA A 81 -0.58 -14.10 -4.20
C ALA A 81 -1.68 -13.36 -4.96
N PHE A 82 -1.52 -13.18 -6.29
CA PHE A 82 -2.50 -12.45 -7.10
C PHE A 82 -3.82 -13.22 -7.24
N ALA A 83 -3.78 -14.55 -7.33
CA ALA A 83 -4.99 -15.38 -7.32
C ALA A 83 -5.77 -15.24 -6.01
N ARG A 84 -5.07 -15.25 -4.86
CA ARG A 84 -5.70 -15.09 -3.54
C ARG A 84 -6.25 -13.69 -3.32
N MET A 85 -5.53 -12.66 -3.74
CA MET A 85 -6.03 -11.28 -3.75
C MET A 85 -7.30 -11.14 -4.59
N ALA A 86 -7.33 -11.76 -5.77
CA ALA A 86 -8.51 -11.76 -6.64
C ALA A 86 -9.71 -12.42 -5.97
N ALA A 87 -9.50 -13.52 -5.24
CA ALA A 87 -10.57 -14.24 -4.54
C ALA A 87 -11.30 -13.39 -3.50
N VAL A 88 -10.63 -12.41 -2.88
CA VAL A 88 -11.23 -11.47 -1.92
C VAL A 88 -11.61 -10.12 -2.53
N GLY A 89 -11.46 -9.96 -3.86
CA GLY A 89 -11.83 -8.75 -4.58
C GLY A 89 -10.83 -7.59 -4.51
N LEU A 90 -9.61 -7.81 -3.97
CA LEU A 90 -8.56 -6.80 -3.89
C LEU A 90 -8.16 -6.30 -5.28
N ARG A 91 -7.91 -4.99 -5.42
CA ARG A 91 -7.63 -4.34 -6.71
C ARG A 91 -6.28 -3.62 -6.78
N VAL A 92 -5.73 -3.20 -5.64
CA VAL A 92 -4.54 -2.36 -5.58
C VAL A 92 -3.51 -2.94 -4.60
N PRO A 93 -2.69 -3.93 -5.03
CA PRO A 93 -1.58 -4.41 -4.22
C PRO A 93 -0.47 -3.37 -4.11
N VAL A 94 0.03 -3.15 -2.88
CA VAL A 94 1.08 -2.18 -2.57
C VAL A 94 2.44 -2.86 -2.53
N PHE A 95 3.34 -2.45 -3.41
CA PHE A 95 4.73 -2.87 -3.42
C PHE A 95 5.61 -1.88 -2.64
N GLY A 96 5.47 -1.93 -1.30
CA GLY A 96 6.38 -1.32 -0.33
C GLY A 96 7.47 -2.32 0.09
N SER A 97 7.10 -3.37 0.80
CA SER A 97 7.88 -4.62 1.08
C SER A 97 9.38 -4.41 1.37
N ALA A 98 9.72 -3.60 2.39
CA ALA A 98 11.11 -3.21 2.70
C ALA A 98 12.08 -4.40 2.83
N GLY A 99 11.65 -5.44 3.55
CA GLY A 99 12.51 -6.59 3.86
C GLY A 99 12.92 -7.41 2.63
N SER A 100 12.07 -7.46 1.60
CA SER A 100 12.34 -8.24 0.38
C SER A 100 13.17 -7.46 -0.66
N LYS A 101 13.02 -6.12 -0.73
CA LYS A 101 13.66 -5.29 -1.77
C LYS A 101 14.98 -4.63 -1.34
N SER A 102 15.36 -4.71 -0.06
CA SER A 102 16.62 -4.11 0.41
C SER A 102 17.82 -4.72 -0.32
N VAL A 103 18.68 -3.83 -0.82
CA VAL A 103 19.92 -4.21 -1.53
C VAL A 103 20.93 -4.75 -0.54
N PRO A 104 21.48 -5.97 -0.72
CA PRO A 104 22.51 -6.52 0.14
C PRO A 104 23.78 -5.66 0.13
N GLU A 105 24.52 -5.67 1.25
CA GLU A 105 25.79 -4.98 1.36
C GLU A 105 26.76 -5.47 0.26
N GLY A 106 27.44 -4.53 -0.39
CA GLY A 106 28.39 -4.81 -1.49
C GLY A 106 27.74 -5.22 -2.82
N PHE A 107 26.42 -5.36 -2.89
CA PHE A 107 25.75 -5.67 -4.17
C PHE A 107 25.60 -4.41 -5.04
N PRO A 108 25.93 -4.47 -6.35
CA PRO A 108 25.86 -3.31 -7.24
C PRO A 108 24.43 -2.75 -7.33
N ARG A 109 24.28 -1.46 -7.02
CA ARG A 109 22.97 -0.80 -6.96
C ARG A 109 22.24 -0.80 -8.32
N GLU A 110 22.98 -0.66 -9.41
CA GLU A 110 22.45 -0.70 -10.78
C GLU A 110 21.82 -2.07 -11.06
N ARG A 111 22.49 -3.15 -10.66
CA ARG A 111 21.95 -4.50 -10.81
C ARG A 111 20.71 -4.73 -9.94
N ALA A 112 20.66 -4.14 -8.75
CA ALA A 112 19.47 -4.20 -7.92
C ALA A 112 18.27 -3.52 -8.61
N TRP A 113 18.49 -2.39 -9.27
CA TRP A 113 17.45 -1.74 -10.08
C TRP A 113 16.98 -2.61 -11.25
N GLU A 114 17.91 -3.23 -11.99
CA GLU A 114 17.56 -4.16 -13.08
C GLU A 114 16.69 -5.32 -12.58
N GLN A 115 17.06 -5.88 -11.40
CA GLN A 115 16.28 -6.94 -10.78
C GLN A 115 14.87 -6.46 -10.37
N LEU A 116 14.76 -5.28 -9.77
CA LEU A 116 13.46 -4.71 -9.40
C LEU A 116 12.59 -4.43 -10.63
N TYR A 117 13.17 -3.96 -11.76
CA TYR A 117 12.41 -3.83 -13.02
C TYR A 117 11.86 -5.17 -13.50
N ALA A 118 12.70 -6.22 -13.49
CA ALA A 118 12.26 -7.57 -13.86
C ALA A 118 11.13 -8.08 -12.95
N VAL A 119 11.24 -7.84 -11.64
CA VAL A 119 10.20 -8.19 -10.66
C VAL A 119 8.90 -7.42 -10.91
N ALA A 120 8.99 -6.11 -11.19
CA ALA A 120 7.79 -5.32 -11.48
C ALA A 120 7.07 -5.80 -12.76
N HIS A 121 7.80 -6.26 -13.77
CA HIS A 121 7.17 -6.89 -14.94
C HIS A 121 6.45 -8.19 -14.58
N ILE A 122 7.02 -9.02 -13.69
CA ILE A 122 6.32 -10.23 -13.19
C ILE A 122 5.02 -9.84 -12.48
N PHE A 123 5.06 -8.83 -11.61
CA PHE A 123 3.86 -8.36 -10.91
C PHE A 123 2.83 -7.76 -11.87
N ALA A 124 3.27 -7.02 -12.89
CA ALA A 124 2.39 -6.47 -13.91
C ALA A 124 1.69 -7.58 -14.71
N ASP A 125 2.42 -8.62 -15.11
CA ASP A 125 1.86 -9.77 -15.84
C ASP A 125 0.75 -10.47 -15.02
N GLU A 126 0.95 -10.64 -13.71
CA GLU A 126 -0.06 -11.23 -12.84
C GLU A 126 -1.23 -10.26 -12.57
N ALA A 127 -0.94 -8.97 -12.33
CA ALA A 127 -1.95 -7.95 -12.09
C ALA A 127 -2.94 -7.82 -13.26
N GLU A 128 -2.43 -7.83 -14.49
CA GLU A 128 -3.25 -7.72 -15.71
C GLU A 128 -4.27 -8.85 -15.84
N LYS A 129 -3.92 -10.08 -15.43
CA LYS A 129 -4.86 -11.23 -15.48
C LYS A 129 -6.13 -10.99 -14.64
N TYR A 130 -6.02 -10.21 -13.58
CA TYR A 130 -7.10 -9.98 -12.62
C TYR A 130 -7.61 -8.53 -12.62
N GLY A 131 -7.14 -7.70 -13.56
CA GLY A 131 -7.51 -6.28 -13.63
C GLY A 131 -7.08 -5.48 -12.40
N MET A 132 -5.93 -5.83 -11.81
CA MET A 132 -5.34 -5.14 -10.67
C MET A 132 -4.33 -4.08 -11.12
N THR A 133 -4.05 -3.11 -10.25
CA THR A 133 -3.00 -2.11 -10.41
C THR A 133 -2.04 -2.20 -9.25
N VAL A 134 -0.80 -2.61 -9.48
CA VAL A 134 0.26 -2.58 -8.46
C VAL A 134 0.72 -1.15 -8.26
N VAL A 135 0.84 -0.71 -7.01
CA VAL A 135 1.35 0.62 -6.69
C VAL A 135 2.71 0.54 -6.03
N ILE A 136 3.65 1.31 -6.57
CA ILE A 136 5.02 1.40 -6.05
C ILE A 136 5.05 2.43 -4.93
N GLU A 137 5.59 2.01 -3.80
CA GLU A 137 5.72 2.84 -2.61
C GLU A 137 7.19 3.16 -2.31
N GLY A 138 7.50 4.45 -2.17
CA GLY A 138 8.75 4.94 -1.62
C GLY A 138 8.73 4.84 -0.09
N LEU A 139 9.73 4.18 0.48
CA LEU A 139 9.83 3.96 1.92
C LEU A 139 11.00 4.74 2.54
N ARG A 140 10.84 5.16 3.79
CA ARG A 140 11.89 5.90 4.51
C ARG A 140 13.24 5.16 4.51
N ARG A 141 14.33 5.93 4.42
CA ARG A 141 15.71 5.40 4.34
C ARG A 141 16.13 4.56 5.54
N ALA A 142 15.50 4.75 6.69
CA ALA A 142 15.78 3.96 7.89
C ALA A 142 15.33 2.49 7.80
N VAL A 143 14.47 2.11 6.85
CA VAL A 143 13.93 0.75 6.72
C VAL A 143 14.29 0.04 5.42
N VAL A 144 14.70 0.80 4.39
CA VAL A 144 15.12 0.26 3.09
C VAL A 144 16.14 1.19 2.45
N ASN A 145 17.04 0.65 1.63
CA ASN A 145 18.11 1.43 0.99
C ASN A 145 17.90 1.63 -0.53
N ILE A 146 16.68 1.37 -1.03
CA ILE A 146 16.32 1.55 -2.45
C ILE A 146 14.82 1.87 -2.56
N VAL A 147 14.43 2.70 -3.54
CA VAL A 147 13.06 3.22 -3.70
C VAL A 147 12.61 3.95 -2.43
N ASN A 148 13.29 5.04 -2.13
CA ASN A 148 13.09 5.75 -0.86
C ASN A 148 12.13 6.95 -0.96
N THR A 149 12.05 7.63 -2.09
CA THR A 149 11.25 8.84 -2.24
C THR A 149 10.09 8.65 -3.21
N VAL A 150 9.12 9.56 -3.15
CA VAL A 150 8.05 9.64 -4.16
C VAL A 150 8.64 9.81 -5.57
N ASP A 151 9.71 10.61 -5.72
CA ASP A 151 10.38 10.80 -7.00
C ASP A 151 11.05 9.51 -7.50
N GLU A 152 11.76 8.76 -6.62
CA GLU A 152 12.35 7.47 -6.97
C GLU A 152 11.28 6.43 -7.35
N ALA A 153 10.16 6.38 -6.61
CA ALA A 153 9.04 5.49 -6.89
C ALA A 153 8.34 5.85 -8.21
N ALA A 154 8.19 7.14 -8.50
CA ALA A 154 7.62 7.64 -9.75
C ALA A 154 8.54 7.35 -10.95
N GLU A 155 9.85 7.51 -10.80
CA GLU A 155 10.82 7.15 -11.83
C GLU A 155 10.81 5.64 -12.09
N TYR A 156 10.77 4.82 -11.02
CA TYR A 156 10.61 3.38 -11.12
C TYR A 156 9.36 3.02 -11.92
N THR A 157 8.21 3.59 -11.56
CA THR A 157 6.93 3.39 -12.26
C THR A 157 7.03 3.71 -13.75
N ARG A 158 7.65 4.86 -14.11
CA ARG A 158 7.80 5.28 -15.51
C ARG A 158 8.73 4.35 -16.30
N ARG A 159 9.84 3.92 -15.69
CA ARG A 159 10.80 3.01 -16.35
C ARG A 159 10.23 1.63 -16.58
N VAL A 160 9.39 1.12 -15.68
CA VAL A 160 8.65 -0.13 -15.91
C VAL A 160 7.70 0.02 -17.11
N GLY A 161 7.06 1.18 -17.28
CA GLY A 161 6.30 1.52 -18.47
C GLY A 161 5.04 0.66 -18.70
N ARG A 162 4.53 -0.02 -17.66
CA ARG A 162 3.32 -0.86 -17.74
C ARG A 162 2.13 -0.09 -17.17
N GLU A 163 0.98 -0.17 -17.83
CA GLU A 163 -0.24 0.52 -17.41
C GLU A 163 -0.72 0.05 -16.03
N GLY A 164 -0.55 -1.23 -15.72
CA GLY A 164 -0.89 -1.84 -14.43
C GLY A 164 0.08 -1.49 -13.28
N ILE A 165 1.09 -0.63 -13.49
CA ILE A 165 2.01 -0.16 -12.45
C ILE A 165 1.82 1.34 -12.26
N LYS A 166 1.53 1.76 -11.02
CA LYS A 166 1.24 3.15 -10.64
C LYS A 166 1.98 3.52 -9.37
N LEU A 167 1.76 4.73 -8.86
CA LEU A 167 2.41 5.30 -7.69
C LEU A 167 1.51 5.26 -6.47
N LEU A 168 2.09 4.99 -5.30
CA LEU A 168 1.53 5.28 -4.00
C LEU A 168 2.38 6.35 -3.29
N ALA A 169 1.72 7.29 -2.65
CA ALA A 169 2.35 8.24 -1.74
C ALA A 169 1.94 7.93 -0.30
N ASP A 170 2.92 7.68 0.58
CA ASP A 170 2.70 7.53 2.02
C ASP A 170 3.24 8.76 2.74
N PHE A 171 2.35 9.52 3.36
CA PHE A 171 2.71 10.74 4.09
C PHE A 171 3.62 10.50 5.31
N TYR A 172 3.59 9.30 5.90
CA TYR A 172 4.54 8.98 6.96
C TYR A 172 5.97 8.88 6.41
N HIS A 173 6.16 8.16 5.30
CA HIS A 173 7.47 8.00 4.68
C HIS A 173 8.00 9.31 4.08
N ILE A 174 7.13 10.11 3.47
CA ILE A 174 7.42 11.47 3.00
C ILE A 174 7.94 12.34 4.16
N ASN A 175 7.24 12.34 5.30
CA ASN A 175 7.62 13.12 6.47
C ASN A 175 8.96 12.65 7.07
N GLU A 176 9.16 11.34 7.22
CA GLU A 176 10.40 10.76 7.75
C GLU A 176 11.63 11.01 6.86
N ASN A 177 11.43 11.15 5.57
CA ASN A 177 12.48 11.48 4.60
C ASN A 177 12.64 12.99 4.36
N GLU A 178 11.83 13.83 5.02
CA GLU A 178 11.79 15.29 4.81
C GLU A 178 11.56 15.68 3.33
N GLU A 179 10.71 14.91 2.64
CA GLU A 179 10.39 15.17 1.24
C GLU A 179 9.43 16.35 1.09
N PRO A 180 9.59 17.18 0.05
CA PRO A 180 8.62 18.24 -0.22
C PRO A 180 7.27 17.65 -0.64
N LEU A 181 6.18 18.13 -0.05
CA LEU A 181 4.83 17.70 -0.41
C LEU A 181 4.46 17.95 -1.88
N SER A 182 5.16 18.88 -2.55
CA SER A 182 5.01 19.17 -3.99
C SER A 182 5.36 17.97 -4.89
N SER A 183 6.10 16.97 -4.40
CA SER A 183 6.34 15.72 -5.12
C SER A 183 5.04 15.00 -5.49
N ILE A 184 4.02 15.06 -4.64
CA ILE A 184 2.68 14.51 -4.89
C ILE A 184 2.01 15.21 -6.08
N GLU A 185 2.07 16.55 -6.13
CA GLU A 185 1.50 17.34 -7.22
C GLU A 185 2.24 17.06 -8.54
N THR A 186 3.58 16.96 -8.49
CA THR A 186 4.43 16.65 -9.65
C THR A 186 4.09 15.29 -10.28
N HIS A 187 3.73 14.30 -9.49
CA HIS A 187 3.47 12.94 -9.94
C HIS A 187 1.99 12.54 -9.90
N SER A 188 1.09 13.51 -9.77
CA SER A 188 -0.36 13.29 -9.63
C SER A 188 -0.97 12.44 -10.76
N GLY A 189 -0.47 12.56 -12.00
CA GLY A 189 -0.96 11.80 -13.15
C GLY A 189 -0.80 10.27 -13.05
N ILE A 190 0.09 9.79 -12.19
CA ILE A 190 0.30 8.35 -11.94
C ILE A 190 -0.04 7.94 -10.51
N LEU A 191 -0.47 8.87 -9.65
CA LEU A 191 -0.85 8.59 -8.26
C LEU A 191 -2.17 7.80 -8.21
N ARG A 192 -2.14 6.62 -7.63
CA ARG A 192 -3.29 5.71 -7.59
C ARG A 192 -3.82 5.47 -6.18
N HIS A 193 -2.96 5.51 -5.16
CA HIS A 193 -3.31 5.27 -3.76
C HIS A 193 -2.49 6.14 -2.82
N VAL A 194 -3.02 6.38 -1.63
CA VAL A 194 -2.37 7.20 -0.60
C VAL A 194 -2.48 6.51 0.74
N HIS A 195 -1.36 6.48 1.47
CA HIS A 195 -1.34 6.10 2.88
C HIS A 195 -1.10 7.32 3.76
N MET A 196 -1.69 7.32 4.95
CA MET A 196 -1.55 8.37 5.94
C MET A 196 -1.70 7.84 7.35
N CYS A 197 -0.91 8.38 8.27
CA CYS A 197 -1.06 8.22 9.72
C CYS A 197 -0.56 9.49 10.42
N SER A 198 -0.46 9.48 11.76
CA SER A 198 0.18 10.59 12.49
C SER A 198 1.70 10.63 12.24
N PRO A 199 2.38 11.75 12.53
CA PRO A 199 3.84 11.83 12.43
C PRO A 199 4.60 10.75 13.22
N THR A 200 3.98 10.18 14.24
CA THR A 200 4.55 9.10 15.07
C THR A 200 4.10 7.69 14.65
N ARG A 201 3.55 7.55 13.45
CA ARG A 201 2.99 6.31 12.88
C ARG A 201 1.78 5.76 13.67
N GLY A 202 1.15 6.56 14.51
CA GLY A 202 -0.06 6.21 15.26
C GLY A 202 -1.34 6.74 14.59
N MET A 203 -2.45 6.53 15.28
CA MET A 203 -3.73 7.13 14.91
C MET A 203 -3.65 8.65 14.99
N THR A 204 -4.39 9.33 14.13
CA THR A 204 -4.54 10.78 14.21
C THR A 204 -5.67 11.15 15.16
N SER A 205 -5.52 12.30 15.82
CA SER A 205 -6.50 12.91 16.72
C SER A 205 -6.75 14.37 16.32
N THR A 206 -7.56 15.08 17.06
CA THR A 206 -7.87 16.51 16.83
C THR A 206 -6.62 17.41 16.89
N GLU A 207 -5.61 17.05 17.65
CA GLU A 207 -4.31 17.76 17.69
C GLU A 207 -3.54 17.70 16.36
N HIS A 208 -3.86 16.73 15.49
CA HIS A 208 -3.28 16.60 14.17
C HIS A 208 -4.09 17.33 13.07
N ALA A 209 -5.06 18.16 13.42
CA ALA A 209 -5.96 18.78 12.43
C ALA A 209 -5.23 19.62 11.38
N ASP A 210 -4.24 20.43 11.78
CA ASP A 210 -3.47 21.26 10.83
C ASP A 210 -2.57 20.38 9.94
N PHE A 211 -1.96 19.34 10.50
CA PHE A 211 -1.21 18.34 9.76
C PHE A 211 -2.09 17.67 8.69
N LEU A 212 -3.31 17.30 9.02
CA LEU A 212 -4.25 16.69 8.08
C LEU A 212 -4.73 17.67 7.00
N ARG A 213 -5.07 18.92 7.38
CA ARG A 213 -5.48 19.97 6.42
C ARG A 213 -4.41 20.21 5.36
N GLU A 214 -3.15 20.31 5.76
CA GLU A 214 -2.05 20.51 4.81
C GLU A 214 -1.98 19.38 3.79
N ARG A 215 -2.07 18.11 4.22
CA ARG A 215 -2.01 16.93 3.34
C ARG A 215 -3.24 16.83 2.44
N PHE A 216 -4.41 17.07 2.97
CA PHE A 216 -5.63 17.11 2.16
C PHE A 216 -5.60 18.25 1.12
N ALA A 217 -5.08 19.42 1.48
CA ALA A 217 -4.91 20.53 0.56
C ALA A 217 -3.96 20.16 -0.61
N VAL A 218 -2.84 19.49 -0.32
CA VAL A 218 -1.93 18.98 -1.35
C VAL A 218 -2.64 18.01 -2.29
N LEU A 219 -3.38 17.04 -1.77
CA LEU A 219 -4.13 16.09 -2.58
C LEU A 219 -5.20 16.76 -3.44
N LYS A 220 -5.89 17.77 -2.92
CA LYS A 220 -6.86 18.57 -3.69
C LYS A 220 -6.18 19.35 -4.82
N ARG A 221 -5.04 20.01 -4.56
CA ARG A 221 -4.27 20.70 -5.63
C ARG A 221 -3.73 19.73 -6.68
N ALA A 222 -3.34 18.53 -6.27
CA ALA A 222 -2.95 17.44 -7.17
C ALA A 222 -4.12 16.87 -8.00
N GLY A 223 -5.36 17.30 -7.75
CA GLY A 223 -6.56 16.74 -8.38
C GLY A 223 -6.86 15.30 -7.97
N TYR A 224 -6.28 14.83 -6.87
CA TYR A 224 -6.48 13.46 -6.40
C TYR A 224 -7.85 13.31 -5.73
N SER A 225 -8.67 12.42 -6.27
CA SER A 225 -10.02 12.11 -5.77
C SER A 225 -10.19 10.62 -5.41
N GLY A 226 -9.09 9.91 -5.29
CA GLY A 226 -9.05 8.46 -5.06
C GLY A 226 -9.35 8.05 -3.63
N ARG A 227 -8.56 7.14 -3.09
CA ARG A 227 -8.73 6.52 -1.77
C ARG A 227 -7.51 6.78 -0.89
N ILE A 228 -7.75 7.03 0.39
CA ILE A 228 -6.72 7.19 1.42
C ILE A 228 -6.93 6.16 2.51
N SER A 229 -5.88 5.41 2.83
CA SER A 229 -5.91 4.45 3.93
C SER A 229 -5.05 4.92 5.09
N PHE A 230 -5.55 4.72 6.28
CA PHE A 230 -4.71 4.74 7.46
C PHE A 230 -3.81 3.50 7.44
N GLU A 231 -2.48 3.73 7.45
CA GLU A 231 -1.47 2.70 7.66
C GLU A 231 -0.56 3.08 8.83
N GLY A 232 -0.82 2.51 9.99
CA GLY A 232 -0.08 2.83 11.21
C GLY A 232 -0.43 1.92 12.37
N ASN A 233 0.12 2.26 13.53
CA ASN A 233 -0.15 1.54 14.76
C ASN A 233 -1.57 1.84 15.26
N LYS A 234 -2.38 0.81 15.46
CA LYS A 234 -3.74 0.88 15.99
C LYS A 234 -3.98 -0.26 16.99
N PRO A 235 -4.98 -0.14 17.88
CA PRO A 235 -5.41 -1.25 18.72
C PRO A 235 -5.88 -2.45 17.89
N GLU A 236 -5.66 -3.66 18.38
CA GLU A 236 -6.08 -4.90 17.70
C GLU A 236 -7.60 -4.98 17.49
N ASP A 237 -8.38 -4.45 18.43
CA ASP A 237 -9.83 -4.36 18.36
C ASP A 237 -10.34 -3.18 17.52
N CYS A 238 -9.46 -2.50 16.77
CA CYS A 238 -9.77 -1.34 15.94
C CYS A 238 -10.47 -0.18 16.67
N ARG A 239 -10.35 -0.10 18.00
CA ARG A 239 -10.97 0.93 18.84
C ARG A 239 -10.49 2.33 18.40
N GLY A 240 -11.42 3.28 18.26
CA GLY A 240 -11.14 4.65 17.83
C GLY A 240 -11.02 4.85 16.32
N MET A 241 -11.06 3.78 15.51
CA MET A 241 -10.93 3.92 14.05
C MET A 241 -12.11 4.66 13.43
N ARG A 242 -13.33 4.44 13.93
CA ARG A 242 -14.52 5.16 13.45
C ARG A 242 -14.37 6.66 13.68
N GLU A 243 -14.04 7.05 14.89
CA GLU A 243 -13.89 8.45 15.29
C GLU A 243 -12.78 9.13 14.48
N MET A 244 -11.67 8.44 14.25
CA MET A 244 -10.58 8.94 13.42
C MET A 244 -11.02 9.16 11.96
N LEU A 245 -11.71 8.19 11.36
CA LEU A 245 -12.18 8.30 9.98
C LEU A 245 -13.25 9.40 9.83
N ASP A 246 -14.12 9.57 10.81
CA ASP A 246 -15.13 10.64 10.81
C ASP A 246 -14.46 12.02 10.94
N ALA A 247 -13.40 12.14 11.74
CA ALA A 247 -12.58 13.36 11.81
C ALA A 247 -11.89 13.64 10.46
N TRP A 248 -11.37 12.62 9.77
CA TRP A 248 -10.79 12.80 8.43
C TRP A 248 -11.81 13.30 7.42
N ARG A 249 -13.02 12.76 7.43
CA ARG A 249 -14.12 13.20 6.56
C ARG A 249 -14.49 14.67 6.81
N ALA A 250 -14.60 15.06 8.09
CA ALA A 250 -14.92 16.43 8.48
C ALA A 250 -13.83 17.41 8.04
N ILE A 251 -12.56 17.14 8.38
CA ILE A 251 -11.41 17.99 8.00
C ILE A 251 -11.29 18.08 6.48
N TYR A 252 -11.43 16.97 5.76
CA TYR A 252 -11.37 16.98 4.30
C TYR A 252 -12.48 17.82 3.67
N ALA A 253 -13.68 17.83 4.24
CA ALA A 253 -14.80 18.63 3.75
C ALA A 253 -14.58 20.14 3.95
N GLU A 254 -13.86 20.53 5.00
CA GLU A 254 -13.52 21.93 5.32
C GLU A 254 -12.28 22.46 4.55
N THR A 255 -11.39 21.59 4.11
CA THR A 255 -10.20 21.93 3.32
C THR A 255 -10.55 22.22 1.87
#